data_7d217ab1bd6e95c2c6274cbe118256c4
#
_entry.id   7d217ab1bd6e95c2c6274cbe118256c4
#
_cell.length_a   1.000
_cell.length_b   1.000
_cell.length_c   1.000
_cell.angle_alpha   90.00
_cell.angle_beta   90.00
_cell.angle_gamma   90.00
#
_symmetry.space_group_name_H-M   'P 1'
#
loop_
_entity.id
_entity.type
_entity.pdbx_description
1 polymer ?
#
loop_
_entity_poly.entity_id
_entity_poly.type
_entity_poly.pdbx_seq_one_letter_code
_entity_poly.pdbx_strand_id
1 'polypeptide(L)'
;MPRPFRFGVNLVEPAPAAEWRAKCRRAEELGYDVLLAPDHLGSVAPFPALVAAAEATSRPRVGTFVLNAGFWNPALLAREVATADALTGGRLELGLGTGYVQQEHEQAGLPWGSPGERVDHLRRTVEELDRLLGSPEHRPQAVQRPRVPLLIGANGDRMLRLTARHADIAAFTAARSVPGSATGLVPLGAEELDERVALYRELAADRAEPAELNLLLQIVAVTDDPAAVLEPLLEHVPGLTLEQASALPAVLVGTREQLVARVRALRERFGFSYLTVLEPSMEAFAEVMAGLRGA
;
A
#
# COMPACT_ATOMS: atom_id res chain seq x y z
N MET A 1 -18.83 -12.88 8.35
CA MET A 1 -17.77 -12.73 9.37
C MET A 1 -16.79 -11.66 8.88
N PRO A 2 -16.20 -10.84 9.74
CA PRO A 2 -15.16 -9.91 9.33
C PRO A 2 -13.95 -10.69 8.76
N ARG A 3 -13.27 -10.13 7.76
CA ARG A 3 -12.05 -10.74 7.20
C ARG A 3 -10.97 -10.84 8.29
N PRO A 4 -10.15 -11.91 8.31
CA PRO A 4 -9.00 -11.98 9.21
C PRO A 4 -8.04 -10.82 8.93
N PHE A 5 -7.26 -10.44 9.93
CA PHE A 5 -6.19 -9.46 9.70
C PHE A 5 -5.12 -10.00 8.77
N ARG A 6 -4.67 -9.14 7.85
CA ARG A 6 -3.48 -9.31 7.02
C ARG A 6 -2.50 -8.18 7.28
N PHE A 7 -1.22 -8.49 7.24
CA PHE A 7 -0.16 -7.53 7.57
C PHE A 7 0.87 -7.48 6.44
N GLY A 8 1.10 -6.28 5.93
CA GLY A 8 2.11 -6.01 4.91
C GLY A 8 3.24 -5.14 5.45
N VAL A 9 4.44 -5.32 4.93
CA VAL A 9 5.57 -4.42 5.14
C VAL A 9 6.10 -3.92 3.80
N ASN A 10 6.23 -2.60 3.67
CA ASN A 10 6.78 -1.95 2.48
C ASN A 10 8.29 -1.78 2.66
N LEU A 11 9.07 -2.62 1.95
CA LEU A 11 10.53 -2.66 2.00
C LEU A 11 11.08 -1.65 0.99
N VAL A 12 11.70 -0.59 1.48
CA VAL A 12 12.08 0.58 0.68
C VAL A 12 13.60 0.69 0.47
N GLU A 13 14.40 0.18 1.42
CA GLU A 13 15.84 0.37 1.44
C GLU A 13 16.55 -0.64 0.53
N PRO A 14 17.30 -0.16 -0.50
CA PRO A 14 18.16 -1.01 -1.30
C PRO A 14 19.20 -1.71 -0.42
N ALA A 15 19.46 -2.98 -0.70
CA ALA A 15 20.43 -3.76 0.06
C ALA A 15 21.14 -4.79 -0.87
N PRO A 16 22.37 -5.20 -0.54
CA PRO A 16 23.02 -6.33 -1.20
C PRO A 16 22.19 -7.61 -1.09
N ALA A 17 22.36 -8.53 -2.04
CA ALA A 17 21.52 -9.73 -2.18
C ALA A 17 21.38 -10.57 -0.90
N ALA A 18 22.45 -10.68 -0.09
CA ALA A 18 22.39 -11.45 1.17
C ALA A 18 21.53 -10.75 2.22
N GLU A 19 21.68 -9.44 2.37
CA GLU A 19 20.95 -8.61 3.32
C GLU A 19 19.47 -8.49 2.92
N TRP A 20 19.18 -8.29 1.61
CA TRP A 20 17.82 -8.29 1.09
C TRP A 20 17.08 -9.59 1.46
N ARG A 21 17.70 -10.73 1.17
CA ARG A 21 17.12 -12.03 1.54
C ARG A 21 16.96 -12.23 3.04
N ALA A 22 17.91 -11.76 3.83
CA ALA A 22 17.82 -11.83 5.30
C ALA A 22 16.65 -10.97 5.81
N LYS A 23 16.48 -9.75 5.30
CA LYS A 23 15.36 -8.86 5.59
C LYS A 23 14.01 -9.50 5.25
N CYS A 24 13.87 -10.09 4.05
CA CYS A 24 12.64 -10.78 3.64
C CYS A 24 12.31 -11.98 4.54
N ARG A 25 13.30 -12.82 4.89
CA ARG A 25 13.10 -13.92 5.85
C ARG A 25 12.73 -13.40 7.23
N ARG A 26 13.37 -12.32 7.69
CA ARG A 26 13.02 -11.70 8.97
C ARG A 26 11.55 -11.25 9.01
N ALA A 27 11.06 -10.61 7.96
CA ALA A 27 9.65 -10.24 7.85
C ALA A 27 8.72 -11.47 7.88
N GLU A 28 9.09 -12.57 7.20
CA GLU A 28 8.34 -13.83 7.27
C GLU A 28 8.34 -14.45 8.67
N GLU A 29 9.46 -14.46 9.38
CA GLU A 29 9.59 -14.92 10.78
C GLU A 29 8.71 -14.11 11.73
N LEU A 30 8.69 -12.80 11.55
CA LEU A 30 7.82 -11.88 12.30
C LEU A 30 6.32 -12.09 11.99
N GLY A 31 6.03 -12.80 10.90
CA GLY A 31 4.68 -13.18 10.55
C GLY A 31 3.99 -12.22 9.59
N TYR A 32 4.69 -11.41 8.84
CA TYR A 32 4.06 -10.64 7.76
C TYR A 32 3.48 -11.54 6.69
N ASP A 33 2.29 -11.17 6.20
CA ASP A 33 1.56 -11.91 5.18
C ASP A 33 1.92 -11.44 3.78
N VAL A 34 2.41 -10.19 3.64
CA VAL A 34 2.76 -9.57 2.35
C VAL A 34 4.04 -8.76 2.47
N LEU A 35 5.00 -9.02 1.57
CA LEU A 35 6.20 -8.20 1.39
C LEU A 35 6.00 -7.28 0.19
N LEU A 36 6.11 -5.99 0.40
CA LEU A 36 5.79 -4.97 -0.59
C LEU A 36 7.05 -4.19 -0.99
N ALA A 37 7.06 -3.69 -2.23
CA ALA A 37 8.09 -2.79 -2.74
C ALA A 37 7.45 -1.56 -3.39
N PRO A 38 7.95 -0.33 -3.11
CA PRO A 38 7.49 0.89 -3.77
C PRO A 38 8.10 1.03 -5.17
N ASP A 39 7.59 2.00 -5.93
CA ASP A 39 8.14 2.36 -7.25
C ASP A 39 8.58 3.83 -7.22
N HIS A 40 9.68 4.09 -6.51
CA HIS A 40 10.34 5.38 -6.41
C HIS A 40 11.77 5.31 -6.95
N LEU A 41 12.21 6.35 -7.64
CA LEU A 41 13.62 6.49 -8.01
C LEU A 41 14.47 6.63 -6.74
N GLY A 42 15.52 5.80 -6.65
CA GLY A 42 16.35 5.72 -5.43
C GLY A 42 15.98 4.57 -4.49
N SER A 43 14.79 3.99 -4.62
CA SER A 43 14.41 2.74 -3.94
C SER A 43 14.78 1.50 -4.78
N VAL A 44 14.41 0.31 -4.29
CA VAL A 44 14.56 -0.93 -5.05
C VAL A 44 13.67 -0.94 -6.31
N ALA A 45 14.16 -1.49 -7.42
CA ALA A 45 13.30 -1.75 -8.57
C ALA A 45 12.29 -2.86 -8.20
N PRO A 46 10.96 -2.62 -8.34
CA PRO A 46 9.94 -3.48 -7.73
C PRO A 46 10.02 -4.95 -8.15
N PHE A 47 9.92 -5.26 -9.43
CA PHE A 47 9.83 -6.65 -9.88
C PHE A 47 11.05 -7.50 -9.56
N PRO A 48 12.31 -7.07 -9.81
CA PRO A 48 13.48 -7.84 -9.38
C PRO A 48 13.53 -8.06 -7.87
N ALA A 49 13.20 -7.04 -7.07
CA ALA A 49 13.19 -7.13 -5.62
C ALA A 49 12.12 -8.13 -5.11
N LEU A 50 10.92 -8.11 -5.70
CA LEU A 50 9.81 -8.99 -5.34
C LEU A 50 10.08 -10.45 -5.73
N VAL A 51 10.68 -10.71 -6.89
CA VAL A 51 11.12 -12.06 -7.27
C VAL A 51 12.17 -12.58 -6.28
N ALA A 52 13.17 -11.76 -5.93
CA ALA A 52 14.18 -12.13 -4.94
C ALA A 52 13.59 -12.35 -3.53
N ALA A 53 12.56 -11.58 -3.14
CA ALA A 53 11.83 -11.77 -1.89
C ALA A 53 11.04 -13.09 -1.88
N ALA A 54 10.37 -13.41 -2.98
CA ALA A 54 9.62 -14.66 -3.13
C ALA A 54 10.55 -15.89 -3.08
N GLU A 55 11.72 -15.83 -3.71
CA GLU A 55 12.73 -16.88 -3.66
C GLU A 55 13.34 -17.05 -2.24
N ALA A 56 13.38 -15.99 -1.45
CA ALA A 56 13.91 -16.03 -0.09
C ALA A 56 12.91 -16.50 0.96
N THR A 57 11.60 -16.58 0.62
CA THR A 57 10.49 -16.85 1.55
C THR A 57 9.52 -17.89 0.99
N SER A 58 8.71 -18.48 1.85
CA SER A 58 7.79 -19.56 1.48
C SER A 58 6.31 -19.17 1.56
N ARG A 59 5.92 -18.37 2.55
CA ARG A 59 4.53 -18.07 2.88
C ARG A 59 4.04 -16.72 2.39
N PRO A 60 4.78 -15.61 2.59
CA PRO A 60 4.27 -14.30 2.24
C PRO A 60 3.96 -14.17 0.76
N ARG A 61 2.89 -13.45 0.46
CA ARG A 61 2.70 -12.87 -0.86
C ARG A 61 3.72 -11.75 -1.06
N VAL A 62 3.95 -11.39 -2.31
CA VAL A 62 4.81 -10.26 -2.67
C VAL A 62 4.02 -9.29 -3.53
N GLY A 63 4.25 -8.00 -3.41
CA GLY A 63 3.47 -7.04 -4.17
C GLY A 63 4.11 -5.67 -4.29
N THR A 64 3.56 -4.87 -5.19
CA THR A 64 3.97 -3.47 -5.34
C THR A 64 3.10 -2.56 -4.48
N PHE A 65 3.71 -1.55 -3.84
CA PHE A 65 2.97 -0.62 -2.99
C PHE A 65 3.50 0.82 -3.11
N VAL A 66 3.10 1.49 -4.15
CA VAL A 66 2.40 1.05 -5.37
C VAL A 66 3.24 1.45 -6.59
N LEU A 67 3.08 0.78 -7.72
CA LEU A 67 3.69 1.25 -8.97
C LEU A 67 3.14 2.62 -9.35
N ASN A 68 4.02 3.49 -9.81
CA ASN A 68 3.64 4.72 -10.49
C ASN A 68 3.24 4.39 -11.94
N ALA A 69 1.94 4.37 -12.24
CA ALA A 69 1.46 4.02 -13.58
C ALA A 69 2.10 4.87 -14.69
N GLY A 70 2.51 6.11 -14.38
CA GLY A 70 3.18 7.00 -15.32
C GLY A 70 4.57 6.54 -15.77
N PHE A 71 5.20 5.61 -15.07
CA PHE A 71 6.49 5.02 -15.46
C PHE A 71 6.34 3.84 -16.43
N TRP A 72 5.11 3.36 -16.67
CA TRP A 72 4.88 2.10 -17.34
C TRP A 72 4.05 2.22 -18.61
N ASN A 73 4.50 1.56 -19.66
CA ASN A 73 3.64 1.22 -20.79
C ASN A 73 2.77 0.01 -20.39
N PRO A 74 1.44 0.04 -20.56
CA PRO A 74 0.56 -1.03 -20.11
C PRO A 74 0.89 -2.42 -20.66
N ALA A 75 1.31 -2.53 -21.92
CA ALA A 75 1.66 -3.82 -22.54
C ALA A 75 2.99 -4.38 -21.99
N LEU A 76 3.97 -3.51 -21.73
CA LEU A 76 5.21 -3.91 -21.06
C LEU A 76 4.93 -4.31 -19.63
N LEU A 77 4.08 -3.58 -18.93
CA LEU A 77 3.69 -3.90 -17.56
C LEU A 77 2.96 -5.25 -17.48
N ALA A 78 2.05 -5.55 -18.41
CA ALA A 78 1.38 -6.84 -18.47
C ALA A 78 2.37 -8.01 -18.57
N ARG A 79 3.43 -7.86 -19.39
CA ARG A 79 4.51 -8.85 -19.49
C ARG A 79 5.27 -9.01 -18.17
N GLU A 80 5.64 -7.90 -17.52
CA GLU A 80 6.33 -7.93 -16.23
C GLU A 80 5.47 -8.61 -15.15
N VAL A 81 4.20 -8.22 -15.05
CA VAL A 81 3.24 -8.80 -14.10
C VAL A 81 3.08 -10.30 -14.31
N ALA A 82 2.84 -10.74 -15.54
CA ALA A 82 2.67 -12.16 -15.84
C ALA A 82 3.94 -12.97 -15.56
N THR A 83 5.11 -12.41 -15.87
CA THR A 83 6.41 -13.03 -15.59
C THR A 83 6.65 -13.14 -14.08
N ALA A 84 6.47 -12.04 -13.35
CA ALA A 84 6.67 -12.02 -11.91
C ALA A 84 5.69 -12.95 -11.18
N ASP A 85 4.41 -12.98 -11.62
CA ASP A 85 3.43 -13.91 -11.06
C ASP A 85 3.83 -15.37 -11.25
N ALA A 86 4.31 -15.73 -12.43
CA ALA A 86 4.80 -17.08 -12.72
C ALA A 86 6.03 -17.43 -11.86
N LEU A 87 7.03 -16.53 -11.79
CA LEU A 87 8.25 -16.76 -11.03
C LEU A 87 8.03 -16.80 -9.52
N THR A 88 7.01 -16.11 -9.02
CA THR A 88 6.65 -16.12 -7.59
C THR A 88 5.65 -17.23 -7.22
N GLY A 89 5.30 -18.11 -8.16
CA GLY A 89 4.36 -19.20 -7.93
C GLY A 89 2.94 -18.74 -7.62
N GLY A 90 2.48 -17.62 -8.21
CA GLY A 90 1.13 -17.09 -7.99
C GLY A 90 0.99 -16.31 -6.67
N ARG A 91 2.09 -15.83 -6.10
CA ARG A 91 2.07 -15.02 -4.87
C ARG A 91 2.08 -13.50 -5.12
N LEU A 92 2.04 -13.04 -6.37
CA LEU A 92 2.07 -11.61 -6.69
C LEU A 92 0.74 -10.92 -6.36
N GLU A 93 0.82 -9.69 -5.84
CA GLU A 93 -0.24 -8.68 -5.76
C GLU A 93 0.24 -7.42 -6.50
N LEU A 94 -0.59 -6.90 -7.40
CA LEU A 94 -0.23 -5.72 -8.19
C LEU A 94 -0.85 -4.47 -7.60
N GLY A 95 -0.04 -3.61 -7.00
CA GLY A 95 -0.47 -2.30 -6.53
C GLY A 95 -0.17 -1.20 -7.55
N LEU A 96 -1.16 -0.37 -7.86
CA LEU A 96 -1.07 0.72 -8.82
C LEU A 96 -1.53 2.06 -8.22
N GLY A 97 -0.84 3.13 -8.58
CA GLY A 97 -1.18 4.51 -8.24
C GLY A 97 -0.85 5.48 -9.38
N THR A 98 -1.20 6.75 -9.18
CA THR A 98 -0.99 7.81 -10.19
C THR A 98 0.38 8.47 -10.12
N GLY A 99 1.21 8.11 -9.14
CA GLY A 99 2.40 8.88 -8.78
C GLY A 99 2.06 10.21 -8.10
N TYR A 100 2.96 10.70 -7.27
CA TYR A 100 2.79 11.99 -6.57
C TYR A 100 4.08 12.84 -6.52
N VAL A 101 5.22 12.29 -6.98
CA VAL A 101 6.52 12.99 -6.98
C VAL A 101 6.85 13.42 -8.41
N GLN A 102 6.65 14.69 -8.71
CA GLN A 102 6.92 15.28 -10.02
C GLN A 102 8.40 15.17 -10.42
N GLN A 103 9.30 15.37 -9.47
CA GLN A 103 10.75 15.34 -9.70
C GLN A 103 11.23 13.99 -10.26
N GLU A 104 10.63 12.90 -9.86
CA GLU A 104 10.97 11.56 -10.39
C GLU A 104 10.61 11.43 -11.88
N HIS A 105 9.48 12.01 -12.30
CA HIS A 105 9.12 12.06 -13.72
C HIS A 105 10.11 12.89 -14.53
N GLU A 106 10.54 14.04 -13.99
CA GLU A 106 11.55 14.90 -14.61
C GLU A 106 12.90 14.19 -14.75
N GLN A 107 13.34 13.50 -13.70
CA GLN A 107 14.57 12.69 -13.72
C GLN A 107 14.51 11.54 -14.72
N ALA A 108 13.35 10.92 -14.87
CA ALA A 108 13.12 9.83 -15.83
C ALA A 108 12.90 10.32 -17.27
N GLY A 109 12.79 11.62 -17.49
CA GLY A 109 12.44 12.20 -18.80
C GLY A 109 11.00 11.88 -19.25
N LEU A 110 10.10 11.65 -18.30
CA LEU A 110 8.71 11.28 -18.52
C LEU A 110 7.76 12.48 -18.30
N PRO A 111 6.65 12.57 -19.03
CA PRO A 111 5.67 13.62 -18.80
C PRO A 111 5.00 13.48 -17.44
N TRP A 112 4.81 14.61 -16.73
CA TRP A 112 4.10 14.61 -15.46
C TRP A 112 2.57 14.62 -15.64
N GLY A 113 2.06 15.51 -16.46
CA GLY A 113 0.63 15.72 -16.67
C GLY A 113 -0.11 16.30 -15.45
N SER A 114 -1.34 16.73 -15.67
CA SER A 114 -2.23 17.18 -14.61
C SER A 114 -2.72 16.00 -13.75
N PRO A 115 -3.22 16.24 -12.53
CA PRO A 115 -3.81 15.18 -11.70
C PRO A 115 -4.90 14.39 -12.42
N GLY A 116 -5.73 15.06 -13.24
CA GLY A 116 -6.78 14.43 -14.05
C GLY A 116 -6.21 13.49 -15.09
N GLU A 117 -5.21 13.93 -15.86
CA GLU A 117 -4.55 13.10 -16.88
C GLU A 117 -3.87 11.88 -16.29
N ARG A 118 -3.26 12.01 -15.11
CA ARG A 118 -2.66 10.86 -14.41
C ARG A 118 -3.69 9.82 -13.99
N VAL A 119 -4.87 10.25 -13.49
CA VAL A 119 -5.98 9.32 -13.19
C VAL A 119 -6.51 8.66 -14.47
N ASP A 120 -6.64 9.40 -15.58
CA ASP A 120 -7.07 8.83 -16.85
C ASP A 120 -6.04 7.84 -17.42
N HIS A 121 -4.76 8.11 -17.23
CA HIS A 121 -3.70 7.18 -17.61
C HIS A 121 -3.77 5.89 -16.77
N LEU A 122 -3.89 5.99 -15.44
CA LEU A 122 -4.06 4.83 -14.58
C LEU A 122 -5.29 4.01 -14.95
N ARG A 123 -6.43 4.65 -15.24
CA ARG A 123 -7.64 3.96 -15.69
C ARG A 123 -7.39 3.15 -16.96
N ARG A 124 -6.79 3.77 -17.99
CA ARG A 124 -6.43 3.05 -19.24
C ARG A 124 -5.45 1.91 -18.97
N THR A 125 -4.49 2.11 -18.07
CA THR A 125 -3.53 1.06 -17.68
C THR A 125 -4.25 -0.13 -17.06
N VAL A 126 -5.18 0.09 -16.12
CA VAL A 126 -5.97 -0.98 -15.50
C VAL A 126 -6.83 -1.72 -16.52
N GLU A 127 -7.56 -0.98 -17.37
CA GLU A 127 -8.41 -1.58 -18.41
C GLU A 127 -7.60 -2.43 -19.39
N GLU A 128 -6.42 -1.96 -19.78
CA GLU A 128 -5.53 -2.70 -20.69
C GLU A 128 -4.87 -3.91 -20.02
N LEU A 129 -4.51 -3.82 -18.74
CA LEU A 129 -4.03 -4.97 -17.97
C LEU A 129 -5.10 -6.05 -17.83
N ASP A 130 -6.35 -5.67 -17.52
CA ASP A 130 -7.48 -6.61 -17.47
C ASP A 130 -7.66 -7.33 -18.82
N ARG A 131 -7.60 -6.57 -19.92
CA ARG A 131 -7.72 -7.11 -21.27
C ARG A 131 -6.57 -8.06 -21.63
N LEU A 132 -5.32 -7.66 -21.35
CA LEU A 132 -4.13 -8.46 -21.71
C LEU A 132 -3.99 -9.70 -20.83
N LEU A 133 -4.04 -9.55 -19.52
CA LEU A 133 -3.86 -10.65 -18.57
C LEU A 133 -5.03 -11.65 -18.59
N GLY A 134 -6.23 -11.19 -18.95
CA GLY A 134 -7.39 -12.04 -19.17
C GLY A 134 -7.40 -12.78 -20.51
N SER A 135 -6.55 -12.39 -21.48
CA SER A 135 -6.50 -13.00 -22.81
C SER A 135 -5.77 -14.35 -22.80
N PRO A 136 -6.33 -15.41 -23.37
CA PRO A 136 -5.64 -16.69 -23.51
C PRO A 136 -4.45 -16.62 -24.50
N GLU A 137 -4.39 -15.58 -25.33
CA GLU A 137 -3.34 -15.37 -26.33
C GLU A 137 -2.12 -14.62 -25.77
N HIS A 138 -2.29 -13.90 -24.65
CA HIS A 138 -1.18 -13.15 -24.03
C HIS A 138 -0.04 -14.09 -23.62
N ARG A 139 1.19 -13.69 -23.87
CA ARG A 139 2.40 -14.42 -23.48
C ARG A 139 3.41 -13.46 -22.83
N PRO A 140 4.01 -13.84 -21.64
CA PRO A 140 3.72 -15.03 -20.85
C PRO A 140 2.33 -15.01 -20.21
N GLN A 141 1.86 -16.15 -19.71
CA GLN A 141 0.61 -16.25 -18.95
C GLN A 141 0.89 -16.07 -17.46
N ALA A 142 0.06 -15.30 -16.77
CA ALA A 142 0.04 -15.31 -15.30
C ALA A 142 -0.48 -16.66 -14.78
N VAL A 143 -0.11 -17.03 -13.57
CA VAL A 143 -0.59 -18.26 -12.90
C VAL A 143 -1.96 -18.02 -12.26
N GLN A 144 -2.14 -16.86 -11.62
CA GLN A 144 -3.37 -16.52 -10.93
C GLN A 144 -4.53 -16.27 -11.92
N ARG A 145 -5.74 -16.70 -11.54
CA ARG A 145 -6.98 -16.53 -12.34
C ARG A 145 -8.08 -15.91 -11.47
N PRO A 146 -8.93 -15.06 -12.02
CA PRO A 146 -8.96 -14.60 -13.43
C PRO A 146 -7.78 -13.67 -13.78
N ARG A 147 -7.13 -13.04 -12.78
CA ARG A 147 -5.94 -12.19 -12.91
C ARG A 147 -5.18 -12.14 -11.58
N VAL A 148 -4.02 -11.49 -11.58
CA VAL A 148 -3.30 -11.10 -10.36
C VAL A 148 -4.16 -10.11 -9.55
N PRO A 149 -4.31 -10.28 -8.22
CA PRO A 149 -5.07 -9.33 -7.39
C PRO A 149 -4.57 -7.90 -7.55
N LEU A 150 -5.48 -6.97 -7.78
CA LEU A 150 -5.18 -5.57 -8.04
C LEU A 150 -5.46 -4.72 -6.80
N LEU A 151 -4.42 -4.05 -6.30
CA LEU A 151 -4.49 -3.04 -5.27
C LEU A 151 -4.45 -1.65 -5.95
N ILE A 152 -5.38 -0.76 -5.59
CA ILE A 152 -5.38 0.63 -6.09
C ILE A 152 -5.37 1.60 -4.91
N GLY A 153 -4.48 2.60 -4.97
CA GLY A 153 -4.44 3.69 -4.00
C GLY A 153 -5.69 4.58 -4.09
N ALA A 154 -6.40 4.77 -2.99
CA ALA A 154 -7.72 5.36 -2.91
C ALA A 154 -7.72 6.65 -2.07
N ASN A 155 -7.41 7.81 -2.66
CA ASN A 155 -7.41 9.07 -1.91
C ASN A 155 -8.46 10.09 -2.43
N GLY A 156 -8.41 10.50 -3.68
CA GLY A 156 -9.36 11.48 -4.23
C GLY A 156 -10.61 10.81 -4.83
N ASP A 157 -11.70 11.58 -5.03
CA ASP A 157 -12.99 11.06 -5.50
C ASP A 157 -12.91 10.28 -6.82
N ARG A 158 -12.12 10.75 -7.79
CA ARG A 158 -11.92 10.03 -9.05
C ARG A 158 -11.18 8.71 -8.85
N MET A 159 -10.22 8.69 -7.91
CA MET A 159 -9.51 7.47 -7.53
C MET A 159 -10.44 6.50 -6.80
N LEU A 160 -11.28 6.97 -5.89
CA LEU A 160 -12.28 6.12 -5.21
C LEU A 160 -13.24 5.47 -6.20
N ARG A 161 -13.71 6.20 -7.24
CA ARG A 161 -14.54 5.62 -8.32
C ARG A 161 -13.81 4.52 -9.09
N LEU A 162 -12.54 4.76 -9.46
CA LEU A 162 -11.73 3.77 -10.15
C LEU A 162 -11.48 2.54 -9.28
N THR A 163 -11.11 2.75 -8.01
CA THR A 163 -10.88 1.70 -7.02
C THR A 163 -12.14 0.87 -6.78
N ALA A 164 -13.28 1.52 -6.57
CA ALA A 164 -14.56 0.83 -6.37
C ALA A 164 -14.93 -0.07 -7.55
N ARG A 165 -14.56 0.32 -8.77
CA ARG A 165 -14.89 -0.44 -9.98
C ARG A 165 -13.94 -1.61 -10.25
N HIS A 166 -12.65 -1.47 -9.99
CA HIS A 166 -11.63 -2.39 -10.51
C HIS A 166 -10.81 -3.11 -9.44
N ALA A 167 -10.63 -2.52 -8.23
CA ALA A 167 -9.69 -3.05 -7.27
C ALA A 167 -10.23 -4.27 -6.51
N ASP A 168 -9.34 -5.22 -6.22
CA ASP A 168 -9.55 -6.31 -5.26
C ASP A 168 -9.15 -5.86 -3.83
N ILE A 169 -8.24 -4.88 -3.77
CA ILE A 169 -7.76 -4.25 -2.53
C ILE A 169 -7.82 -2.73 -2.70
N ALA A 170 -8.59 -2.05 -1.85
CA ALA A 170 -8.68 -0.60 -1.80
C ALA A 170 -7.70 -0.07 -0.74
N ALA A 171 -6.62 0.58 -1.18
CA ALA A 171 -5.56 1.04 -0.28
C ALA A 171 -5.71 2.52 0.05
N PHE A 172 -5.87 2.81 1.35
CA PHE A 172 -5.95 4.15 1.91
C PHE A 172 -4.62 4.54 2.56
N THR A 173 -4.12 5.73 2.26
CA THR A 173 -2.92 6.27 2.92
C THR A 173 -3.27 7.18 4.09
N ALA A 174 -4.57 7.46 4.30
CA ALA A 174 -5.07 8.45 5.25
C ALA A 174 -4.34 9.80 5.12
N ALA A 175 -4.08 10.22 3.88
CA ALA A 175 -3.44 11.49 3.55
C ALA A 175 -4.09 12.11 2.30
N ARG A 176 -4.03 13.42 2.20
CA ARG A 176 -4.46 14.18 1.01
C ARG A 176 -3.33 15.04 0.48
N SER A 177 -3.31 15.22 -0.82
CA SER A 177 -2.35 16.13 -1.45
C SER A 177 -2.78 17.59 -1.22
N VAL A 178 -1.81 18.39 -0.78
CA VAL A 178 -2.01 19.84 -0.58
C VAL A 178 -0.86 20.60 -1.27
N PRO A 179 -1.17 21.47 -2.24
CA PRO A 179 -0.16 22.32 -2.86
C PRO A 179 0.58 23.15 -1.82
N GLY A 180 1.91 23.17 -1.87
CA GLY A 180 2.74 23.96 -0.98
C GLY A 180 3.09 23.30 0.36
N SER A 181 2.63 22.10 0.65
CA SER A 181 3.14 21.33 1.79
C SER A 181 4.55 20.78 1.48
N ALA A 182 5.41 20.65 2.51
CA ALA A 182 6.80 20.20 2.33
C ALA A 182 6.90 18.79 1.71
N THR A 183 5.95 17.91 2.01
CA THR A 183 5.87 16.55 1.49
C THR A 183 4.83 16.39 0.38
N GLY A 184 4.09 17.44 0.04
CA GLY A 184 2.92 17.36 -0.86
C GLY A 184 1.71 16.64 -0.24
N LEU A 185 1.82 16.11 0.98
CA LEU A 185 0.79 15.34 1.66
C LEU A 185 0.51 15.89 3.06
N VAL A 186 -0.75 15.85 3.47
CA VAL A 186 -1.21 16.19 4.82
C VAL A 186 -2.07 15.02 5.34
N PRO A 187 -1.86 14.56 6.58
CA PRO A 187 -2.63 13.46 7.14
C PRO A 187 -4.12 13.81 7.27
N LEU A 188 -4.97 12.83 7.07
CA LEU A 188 -6.42 12.92 7.32
C LEU A 188 -6.74 12.56 8.77
N GLY A 189 -7.62 13.35 9.38
CA GLY A 189 -8.26 13.00 10.64
C GLY A 189 -9.24 11.83 10.48
N ALA A 190 -9.74 11.33 11.60
CA ALA A 190 -10.64 10.19 11.61
C ALA A 190 -11.98 10.49 10.90
N GLU A 191 -12.52 11.69 11.06
CA GLU A 191 -13.78 12.11 10.43
C GLU A 191 -13.63 12.23 8.90
N GLU A 192 -12.52 12.84 8.43
CA GLU A 192 -12.24 12.91 7.00
C GLU A 192 -12.04 11.52 6.38
N LEU A 193 -11.44 10.58 7.13
CA LEU A 193 -11.28 9.20 6.68
C LEU A 193 -12.62 8.46 6.65
N ASP A 194 -13.52 8.71 7.61
CA ASP A 194 -14.90 8.18 7.57
C ASP A 194 -15.62 8.59 6.27
N GLU A 195 -15.52 9.87 5.90
CA GLU A 195 -16.12 10.36 4.65
C GLU A 195 -15.54 9.64 3.41
N ARG A 196 -14.23 9.42 3.38
CA ARG A 196 -13.57 8.71 2.26
C ARG A 196 -14.00 7.24 2.18
N VAL A 197 -14.05 6.55 3.32
CA VAL A 197 -14.48 5.16 3.39
C VAL A 197 -15.99 5.03 3.09
N ALA A 198 -16.82 5.97 3.57
CA ALA A 198 -18.26 6.00 3.28
C ALA A 198 -18.50 6.18 1.77
N LEU A 199 -17.85 7.16 1.14
CA LEU A 199 -17.93 7.38 -0.31
C LEU A 199 -17.46 6.14 -1.10
N TYR A 200 -16.37 5.52 -0.69
CA TYR A 200 -15.91 4.26 -1.33
C TYR A 200 -17.00 3.18 -1.22
N ARG A 201 -17.59 2.98 -0.05
CA ARG A 201 -18.64 1.96 0.16
C ARG A 201 -19.89 2.23 -0.68
N GLU A 202 -20.31 3.49 -0.78
CA GLU A 202 -21.41 3.90 -1.66
C GLU A 202 -21.10 3.54 -3.13
N LEU A 203 -19.93 3.92 -3.61
CA LEU A 203 -19.48 3.65 -4.99
C LEU A 203 -19.31 2.16 -5.30
N ALA A 204 -19.05 1.34 -4.31
CA ALA A 204 -18.85 -0.10 -4.41
C ALA A 204 -20.09 -0.94 -4.03
N ALA A 205 -21.24 -0.30 -3.77
CA ALA A 205 -22.44 -0.96 -3.22
C ALA A 205 -22.99 -2.09 -4.14
N ASP A 206 -22.83 -1.94 -5.46
CA ASP A 206 -23.33 -2.91 -6.42
C ASP A 206 -22.34 -4.08 -6.71
N ARG A 207 -21.20 -4.12 -6.01
CA ARG A 207 -20.23 -5.22 -6.18
C ARG A 207 -20.70 -6.47 -5.46
N ALA A 208 -20.65 -7.61 -6.17
CA ALA A 208 -20.93 -8.93 -5.57
C ALA A 208 -19.92 -9.26 -4.44
N GLU A 209 -18.65 -8.87 -4.64
CA GLU A 209 -17.60 -9.03 -3.63
C GLU A 209 -16.93 -7.67 -3.35
N PRO A 210 -17.06 -7.14 -2.11
CA PRO A 210 -16.39 -5.91 -1.73
C PRO A 210 -14.87 -6.12 -1.68
N ALA A 211 -14.09 -5.12 -2.13
CA ALA A 211 -12.64 -5.17 -2.01
C ALA A 211 -12.20 -5.24 -0.54
N GLU A 212 -11.04 -5.83 -0.30
CA GLU A 212 -10.38 -5.75 1.00
C GLU A 212 -9.88 -4.31 1.23
N LEU A 213 -10.13 -3.76 2.43
CA LEU A 213 -9.67 -2.42 2.76
C LEU A 213 -8.28 -2.48 3.40
N ASN A 214 -7.33 -1.79 2.78
CA ASN A 214 -5.96 -1.63 3.26
C ASN A 214 -5.76 -0.22 3.81
N LEU A 215 -5.03 -0.10 4.93
CA LEU A 215 -4.56 1.17 5.47
C LEU A 215 -3.04 1.14 5.58
N LEU A 216 -2.37 2.16 5.02
CA LEU A 216 -0.96 2.42 5.29
C LEU A 216 -0.80 3.14 6.62
N LEU A 217 -0.14 2.49 7.56
CA LEU A 217 0.29 3.09 8.82
C LEU A 217 1.64 3.81 8.59
N GLN A 218 1.62 5.12 8.72
CA GLN A 218 2.78 5.97 8.41
C GLN A 218 3.82 5.98 9.53
N ILE A 219 3.36 5.94 10.78
CA ILE A 219 4.21 5.94 11.97
C ILE A 219 3.72 4.85 12.90
N VAL A 220 4.61 3.93 13.26
CA VAL A 220 4.33 2.91 14.28
C VAL A 220 5.51 2.84 15.24
N ALA A 221 5.24 3.07 16.52
CA ALA A 221 6.23 2.94 17.57
C ALA A 221 5.61 2.44 18.88
N VAL A 222 6.19 1.41 19.46
CA VAL A 222 5.86 0.95 20.81
C VAL A 222 6.72 1.74 21.80
N THR A 223 6.11 2.61 22.57
CA THR A 223 6.81 3.54 23.49
C THR A 223 5.91 4.03 24.60
N ASP A 224 6.53 4.41 25.73
CA ASP A 224 5.87 5.12 26.82
C ASP A 224 5.98 6.65 26.65
N ASP A 225 6.76 7.14 25.66
CA ASP A 225 6.90 8.56 25.32
C ASP A 225 6.48 8.83 23.87
N PRO A 226 5.18 8.99 23.60
CA PRO A 226 4.67 9.32 22.28
C PRO A 226 5.12 10.70 21.77
N ALA A 227 5.41 11.65 22.68
CA ALA A 227 5.77 13.01 22.32
C ALA A 227 7.10 13.04 21.53
N ALA A 228 8.11 12.33 22.00
CA ALA A 228 9.41 12.26 21.35
C ALA A 228 9.31 11.66 19.92
N VAL A 229 8.45 10.66 19.72
CA VAL A 229 8.25 10.02 18.40
C VAL A 229 7.51 10.94 17.44
N LEU A 230 6.56 11.73 17.93
CA LEU A 230 5.70 12.59 17.10
C LEU A 230 6.27 14.00 16.87
N GLU A 231 7.32 14.39 17.57
CA GLU A 231 7.97 15.70 17.42
C GLU A 231 8.26 16.07 15.95
N PRO A 232 8.87 15.19 15.10
CA PRO A 232 9.11 15.51 13.70
C PRO A 232 7.81 15.78 12.91
N LEU A 233 6.73 15.05 13.22
CA LEU A 233 5.43 15.26 12.57
C LEU A 233 4.84 16.63 12.96
N LEU A 234 4.95 17.02 14.24
CA LEU A 234 4.46 18.30 14.74
C LEU A 234 5.20 19.48 14.12
N GLU A 235 6.51 19.33 13.88
CA GLU A 235 7.31 20.33 13.18
C GLU A 235 6.92 20.49 11.70
N HIS A 236 6.57 19.37 11.03
CA HIS A 236 6.21 19.37 9.61
C HIS A 236 4.76 19.80 9.30
N VAL A 237 3.86 19.71 10.30
CA VAL A 237 2.43 20.05 10.14
C VAL A 237 2.06 21.18 11.12
N PRO A 238 2.21 22.47 10.72
CA PRO A 238 1.94 23.61 11.59
C PRO A 238 0.49 23.59 12.14
N GLY A 239 0.37 23.77 13.45
CA GLY A 239 -0.92 23.80 14.16
C GLY A 239 -1.47 22.44 14.56
N LEU A 240 -0.82 21.32 14.22
CA LEU A 240 -1.16 20.01 14.72
C LEU A 240 -0.71 19.88 16.19
N THR A 241 -1.63 19.55 17.10
CA THR A 241 -1.28 19.27 18.50
C THR A 241 -0.84 17.82 18.68
N LEU A 242 -0.13 17.51 19.77
CA LEU A 242 0.27 16.14 20.12
C LEU A 242 -0.94 15.21 20.24
N GLU A 243 -2.03 15.68 20.84
CA GLU A 243 -3.29 14.93 20.97
C GLU A 243 -3.88 14.60 19.60
N GLN A 244 -3.96 15.60 18.72
CA GLN A 244 -4.44 15.41 17.35
C GLN A 244 -3.54 14.45 16.55
N ALA A 245 -2.20 14.62 16.62
CA ALA A 245 -1.24 13.74 15.97
C ALA A 245 -1.38 12.29 16.44
N SER A 246 -1.53 12.12 17.77
CA SER A 246 -1.75 10.79 18.36
C SER A 246 -3.09 10.17 17.97
N ALA A 247 -4.11 10.97 17.62
CA ALA A 247 -5.43 10.49 17.20
C ALA A 247 -5.53 10.16 15.70
N LEU A 248 -4.52 10.50 14.88
CA LEU A 248 -4.52 10.24 13.43
C LEU A 248 -4.64 8.73 13.14
N PRO A 249 -5.53 8.31 12.21
CA PRO A 249 -5.72 6.89 11.88
C PRO A 249 -4.46 6.18 11.38
N ALA A 250 -3.58 6.88 10.67
CA ALA A 250 -2.32 6.33 10.13
C ALA A 250 -1.15 6.38 11.12
N VAL A 251 -1.38 6.77 12.38
CA VAL A 251 -0.37 6.89 13.42
C VAL A 251 -0.69 5.95 14.58
N LEU A 252 0.23 5.03 14.89
CA LEU A 252 0.13 4.10 16.01
C LEU A 252 1.34 4.29 16.92
N VAL A 253 1.21 5.12 17.94
CA VAL A 253 2.27 5.41 18.92
C VAL A 253 1.70 5.26 20.33
N GLY A 254 2.40 4.53 21.20
CA GLY A 254 1.99 4.24 22.56
C GLY A 254 2.42 2.84 23.03
N THR A 255 1.84 2.35 24.12
CA THR A 255 2.14 0.98 24.59
C THR A 255 1.57 -0.07 23.63
N ARG A 256 2.10 -1.28 23.68
CA ARG A 256 1.62 -2.41 22.86
C ARG A 256 0.11 -2.62 23.00
N GLU A 257 -0.41 -2.59 24.22
CA GLU A 257 -1.83 -2.80 24.53
C GLU A 257 -2.70 -1.72 23.88
N GLN A 258 -2.25 -0.46 23.94
CA GLN A 258 -2.93 0.67 23.30
C GLN A 258 -2.95 0.50 21.79
N LEU A 259 -1.83 0.10 21.17
CA LEU A 259 -1.75 -0.10 19.73
C LEU A 259 -2.65 -1.25 19.26
N VAL A 260 -2.70 -2.37 19.99
CA VAL A 260 -3.60 -3.50 19.70
C VAL A 260 -5.06 -3.04 19.76
N ALA A 261 -5.43 -2.28 20.79
CA ALA A 261 -6.80 -1.74 20.92
C ALA A 261 -7.15 -0.78 19.77
N ARG A 262 -6.19 0.09 19.37
CA ARG A 262 -6.40 1.01 18.25
C ARG A 262 -6.55 0.29 16.91
N VAL A 263 -5.77 -0.75 16.64
CA VAL A 263 -5.93 -1.54 15.41
C VAL A 263 -7.30 -2.21 15.35
N ARG A 264 -7.80 -2.73 16.48
CA ARG A 264 -9.16 -3.27 16.54
C ARG A 264 -10.22 -2.18 16.26
N ALA A 265 -10.06 -1.00 16.87
CA ALA A 265 -10.95 0.14 16.61
C ALA A 265 -10.92 0.62 15.15
N LEU A 266 -9.75 0.62 14.48
CA LEU A 266 -9.65 0.92 13.06
C LEU A 266 -10.46 -0.09 12.20
N ARG A 267 -10.42 -1.38 12.55
CA ARG A 267 -11.23 -2.39 11.87
C ARG A 267 -12.74 -2.19 12.15
N GLU A 268 -13.10 -1.94 13.38
CA GLU A 268 -14.51 -1.75 13.77
C GLU A 268 -15.12 -0.52 13.10
N ARG A 269 -14.41 0.60 13.10
CA ARG A 269 -14.90 1.87 12.55
C ARG A 269 -14.88 1.89 11.03
N PHE A 270 -13.74 1.53 10.43
CA PHE A 270 -13.49 1.72 9.01
C PHE A 270 -13.54 0.42 8.20
N GLY A 271 -13.42 -0.74 8.83
CA GLY A 271 -13.39 -2.03 8.15
C GLY A 271 -12.00 -2.44 7.65
N PHE A 272 -10.93 -1.76 8.06
CA PHE A 272 -9.57 -2.13 7.64
C PHE A 272 -9.19 -3.50 8.20
N SER A 273 -8.92 -4.45 7.32
CA SER A 273 -8.43 -5.78 7.64
C SER A 273 -6.99 -6.02 7.17
N TYR A 274 -6.53 -5.24 6.19
CA TYR A 274 -5.18 -5.30 5.69
C TYR A 274 -4.41 -4.04 6.11
N LEU A 275 -3.40 -4.20 6.96
CA LEU A 275 -2.58 -3.10 7.46
C LEU A 275 -1.18 -3.21 6.88
N THR A 276 -0.69 -2.12 6.30
CA THR A 276 0.66 -2.02 5.76
C THR A 276 1.47 -1.06 6.62
N VAL A 277 2.70 -1.43 6.97
CA VAL A 277 3.66 -0.56 7.63
C VAL A 277 4.87 -0.28 6.73
N LEU A 278 5.58 0.79 7.01
CA LEU A 278 6.87 1.06 6.39
C LEU A 278 7.98 0.23 7.06
N GLU A 279 9.03 -0.08 6.32
CA GLU A 279 10.17 -0.89 6.76
C GLU A 279 10.75 -0.52 8.13
N PRO A 280 10.97 0.77 8.49
CA PRO A 280 11.48 1.13 9.81
C PRO A 280 10.59 0.70 10.97
N SER A 281 9.29 0.52 10.73
CA SER A 281 8.32 0.08 11.75
C SER A 281 8.12 -1.45 11.80
N MET A 282 8.87 -2.21 11.01
CA MET A 282 8.67 -3.66 10.85
C MET A 282 8.76 -4.43 12.17
N GLU A 283 9.79 -4.20 12.97
CA GLU A 283 9.97 -4.91 14.26
C GLU A 283 8.94 -4.46 15.30
N ALA A 284 8.71 -3.15 15.44
CA ALA A 284 7.75 -2.61 16.41
C ALA A 284 6.30 -3.08 16.12
N PHE A 285 5.91 -3.13 14.84
CA PHE A 285 4.57 -3.58 14.51
C PHE A 285 4.37 -5.09 14.69
N ALA A 286 5.43 -5.89 14.61
CA ALA A 286 5.37 -7.33 14.88
C ALA A 286 4.87 -7.65 16.31
N GLU A 287 5.24 -6.82 17.30
CA GLU A 287 4.74 -6.95 18.67
C GLU A 287 3.21 -6.72 18.75
N VAL A 288 2.70 -5.79 17.96
CA VAL A 288 1.26 -5.50 17.86
C VAL A 288 0.53 -6.65 17.17
N MET A 289 1.08 -7.17 16.06
CA MET A 289 0.51 -8.29 15.32
C MET A 289 0.32 -9.53 16.20
N ALA A 290 1.29 -9.83 17.07
CA ALA A 290 1.20 -10.94 18.03
C ALA A 290 -0.03 -10.83 18.95
N GLY A 291 -0.43 -9.61 19.34
CA GLY A 291 -1.64 -9.35 20.14
C GLY A 291 -2.96 -9.42 19.36
N LEU A 292 -2.90 -9.40 18.03
CA LEU A 292 -4.08 -9.43 17.15
C LEU A 292 -4.40 -10.85 16.65
N ARG A 293 -3.42 -11.74 16.55
CA ARG A 293 -3.57 -13.11 16.01
C ARG A 293 -4.21 -14.11 16.96
N GLY A 294 -4.44 -13.75 18.21
CA GLY A 294 -5.09 -14.57 19.23
C GLY A 294 -6.54 -14.14 19.52
N ALA A 295 -7.14 -13.32 18.68
CA ALA A 295 -8.47 -12.74 18.93
C ALA A 295 -9.45 -13.06 17.81
#